data_75b266b0f4442599100dce8af8edfe07
#
_entry.id   75b266b0f4442599100dce8af8edfe07
#
_cell.length_a   1.000
_cell.length_b   1.000
_cell.length_c   1.000
_cell.angle_alpha   90.00
_cell.angle_beta   90.00
_cell.angle_gamma   90.00
#
_symmetry.space_group_name_H-M   'P 1'
#
loop_
_entity.id
_entity.type
_entity.pdbx_description
1 polymer ?
#
loop_
_entity_poly.entity_id
_entity_poly.type
_entity_poly.pdbx_seq_one_letter_code
_entity_poly.pdbx_strand_id
1 'polypeptide(L)'
;MRLLLAAAIAVALLGTAQATAGLSDAEVIVAYCRKAAPALAGKGVPVEDRTPVGMCVGYISGLADAFQHLCATSHLKGRLPLEQRKGIASVTANPENQSYASIISSFIKFADENPDLLDITPTPLLLQRALQQEFPCNIPKE
;
A
#
# COMPACT_ATOMS: atom_id res chain seq x y z
N MET A 1 -30.08 23.44 -45.65
CA MET A 1 -30.65 22.70 -44.54
C MET A 1 -29.85 21.46 -44.13
N ARG A 2 -28.56 21.35 -44.50
CA ARG A 2 -27.67 20.20 -44.16
C ARG A 2 -26.53 20.53 -43.16
N LEU A 3 -26.35 21.80 -42.81
CA LEU A 3 -25.24 22.27 -41.90
C LEU A 3 -25.64 22.36 -40.42
N LEU A 4 -26.95 22.31 -40.11
CA LEU A 4 -27.42 22.42 -38.71
C LEU A 4 -27.50 21.08 -37.97
N LEU A 5 -27.42 19.94 -38.67
CA LEU A 5 -27.43 18.62 -38.03
C LEU A 5 -26.04 18.17 -37.51
N ALA A 6 -24.95 18.74 -38.03
CA ALA A 6 -23.59 18.35 -37.59
C ALA A 6 -23.17 18.97 -36.26
N ALA A 7 -23.75 20.10 -35.86
CA ALA A 7 -23.43 20.78 -34.61
C ALA A 7 -24.06 20.14 -33.36
N ALA A 8 -25.16 19.41 -33.51
CA ALA A 8 -25.88 18.79 -32.39
C ALA A 8 -25.18 17.50 -31.87
N ILE A 9 -24.39 16.82 -32.72
CA ILE A 9 -23.73 15.56 -32.34
C ILE A 9 -22.43 15.81 -31.56
N ALA A 10 -21.78 16.96 -31.79
CA ALA A 10 -20.53 17.29 -31.10
C ALA A 10 -20.72 17.66 -29.60
N VAL A 11 -21.88 18.13 -29.20
CA VAL A 11 -22.18 18.51 -27.81
C VAL A 11 -22.54 17.29 -26.94
N ALA A 12 -23.04 16.22 -27.54
CA ALA A 12 -23.41 15.00 -26.80
C ALA A 12 -22.18 14.15 -26.36
N LEU A 13 -21.01 14.38 -26.95
CA LEU A 13 -19.78 13.66 -26.59
C LEU A 13 -18.97 14.34 -25.50
N LEU A 14 -19.34 15.57 -25.08
CA LEU A 14 -18.76 16.28 -23.94
C LEU A 14 -19.48 15.96 -22.61
N GLY A 15 -20.44 15.03 -22.67
CA GLY A 15 -21.20 14.60 -21.53
C GLY A 15 -20.40 13.71 -20.60
N THR A 16 -20.03 14.31 -19.47
CA THR A 16 -19.85 13.63 -18.18
C THR A 16 -18.70 12.62 -18.10
N ALA A 17 -17.47 13.09 -18.14
CA ALA A 17 -16.53 12.56 -17.19
C ALA A 17 -17.04 12.97 -15.79
N GLN A 18 -18.00 12.25 -15.26
CA GLN A 18 -18.26 12.25 -13.83
C GLN A 18 -16.98 11.65 -13.25
N ALA A 19 -16.14 12.53 -12.68
CA ALA A 19 -15.19 12.10 -11.70
C ALA A 19 -16.03 11.38 -10.63
N THR A 20 -16.11 10.06 -10.74
CA THR A 20 -16.46 9.24 -9.60
C THR A 20 -15.43 9.66 -8.57
N ALA A 21 -15.86 10.35 -7.51
CA ALA A 21 -15.08 10.48 -6.30
C ALA A 21 -14.95 9.04 -5.77
N GLY A 22 -14.10 8.25 -6.43
CA GLY A 22 -13.72 6.92 -6.01
C GLY A 22 -12.83 7.10 -4.80
N LEU A 23 -12.96 6.18 -3.85
CA LEU A 23 -11.99 6.02 -2.78
C LEU A 23 -10.59 6.02 -3.40
N SER A 24 -9.63 6.65 -2.74
CA SER A 24 -8.22 6.54 -3.14
C SER A 24 -7.77 5.07 -3.12
N ASP A 25 -6.75 4.71 -3.90
CA ASP A 25 -6.20 3.34 -3.88
C ASP A 25 -5.83 2.93 -2.45
N ALA A 26 -5.36 3.86 -1.62
CA ALA A 26 -5.01 3.60 -0.23
C ALA A 26 -6.24 3.29 0.62
N GLU A 27 -7.34 4.04 0.49
CA GLU A 27 -8.59 3.77 1.21
C GLU A 27 -9.16 2.40 0.85
N VAL A 28 -9.14 2.03 -0.44
CA VAL A 28 -9.59 0.72 -0.92
C VAL A 28 -8.77 -0.41 -0.28
N ILE A 29 -7.45 -0.30 -0.30
CA ILE A 29 -6.58 -1.33 0.30
C ILE A 29 -6.74 -1.39 1.81
N VAL A 30 -6.85 -0.26 2.50
CA VAL A 30 -7.14 -0.23 3.95
C VAL A 30 -8.48 -0.90 4.27
N ALA A 31 -9.54 -0.62 3.50
CA ALA A 31 -10.84 -1.26 3.67
C ALA A 31 -10.76 -2.79 3.48
N TYR A 32 -9.99 -3.26 2.48
CA TYR A 32 -9.76 -4.69 2.27
C TYR A 32 -8.95 -5.32 3.41
N CYS A 33 -7.97 -4.62 3.95
CA CYS A 33 -7.17 -5.09 5.07
C CYS A 33 -7.97 -5.17 6.37
N ARG A 34 -8.92 -4.26 6.60
CA ARG A 34 -9.86 -4.36 7.73
C ARG A 34 -10.74 -5.63 7.65
N LYS A 35 -11.09 -6.09 6.44
CA LYS A 35 -11.78 -7.37 6.23
C LYS A 35 -10.85 -8.57 6.43
N ALA A 36 -9.56 -8.42 6.12
CA ALA A 36 -8.57 -9.48 6.29
C ALA A 36 -8.19 -9.71 7.76
N ALA A 37 -8.18 -8.70 8.61
CA ALA A 37 -7.76 -8.80 10.01
C ALA A 37 -8.51 -9.88 10.81
N PRO A 38 -9.85 -9.99 10.77
CA PRO A 38 -10.58 -11.09 11.44
C PRO A 38 -10.24 -12.47 10.89
N ALA A 39 -10.03 -12.58 9.57
CA ALA A 39 -9.67 -13.83 8.91
C ALA A 39 -8.31 -14.35 9.37
N LEU A 40 -7.33 -13.46 9.49
CA LEU A 40 -5.99 -13.77 9.98
C LEU A 40 -5.99 -14.12 11.49
N ALA A 41 -6.99 -13.67 12.23
CA ALA A 41 -7.24 -14.06 13.61
C ALA A 41 -8.01 -15.40 13.73
N GLY A 42 -8.12 -16.18 12.65
CA GLY A 42 -8.76 -17.50 12.65
C GLY A 42 -10.29 -17.50 12.51
N LYS A 43 -10.90 -16.33 12.24
CA LYS A 43 -12.33 -16.27 11.92
C LYS A 43 -12.54 -16.63 10.45
N GLY A 44 -13.67 -17.29 10.16
CA GLY A 44 -14.03 -17.64 8.79
C GLY A 44 -14.14 -16.40 7.90
N VAL A 45 -13.87 -16.59 6.59
CA VAL A 45 -14.02 -15.52 5.58
C VAL A 45 -15.33 -15.73 4.85
N PRO A 46 -16.29 -14.79 4.92
CA PRO A 46 -17.49 -14.79 4.08
C PRO A 46 -17.11 -14.87 2.60
N VAL A 47 -17.96 -15.51 1.79
CA VAL A 47 -17.65 -15.74 0.36
C VAL A 47 -17.41 -14.41 -0.37
N GLU A 48 -18.22 -13.41 -0.07
CA GLU A 48 -18.16 -12.05 -0.63
C GLU A 48 -16.88 -11.30 -0.25
N ASP A 49 -16.23 -11.65 0.86
CA ASP A 49 -15.00 -11.01 1.33
C ASP A 49 -13.71 -11.73 0.90
N ARG A 50 -13.81 -12.88 0.24
CA ARG A 50 -12.62 -13.67 -0.17
C ARG A 50 -11.69 -12.90 -1.10
N THR A 51 -12.26 -12.18 -2.09
CA THR A 51 -11.47 -11.38 -3.02
C THR A 51 -10.80 -10.18 -2.33
N PRO A 52 -11.51 -9.31 -1.58
CA PRO A 52 -10.88 -8.24 -0.81
C PRO A 52 -9.79 -8.73 0.15
N VAL A 53 -10.05 -9.82 0.89
CA VAL A 53 -9.07 -10.42 1.81
C VAL A 53 -7.82 -10.88 1.06
N GLY A 54 -8.00 -11.61 -0.05
CA GLY A 54 -6.89 -12.07 -0.89
C GLY A 54 -6.07 -10.91 -1.48
N MET A 55 -6.73 -9.83 -1.91
CA MET A 55 -6.06 -8.63 -2.42
C MET A 55 -5.25 -7.93 -1.33
N CYS A 56 -5.79 -7.74 -0.13
CA CYS A 56 -5.02 -7.17 0.98
C CYS A 56 -3.82 -8.02 1.31
N VAL A 57 -4.01 -9.31 1.56
CA VAL A 57 -2.91 -10.21 1.97
C VAL A 57 -1.84 -10.26 0.90
N GLY A 58 -2.19 -10.45 -0.38
CA GLY A 58 -1.23 -10.52 -1.48
C GLY A 58 -0.46 -9.21 -1.69
N TYR A 59 -1.16 -8.08 -1.63
CA TYR A 59 -0.54 -6.76 -1.80
C TYR A 59 0.43 -6.43 -0.66
N ILE A 60 -0.02 -6.58 0.58
CA ILE A 60 0.78 -6.25 1.76
C ILE A 60 1.98 -7.19 1.90
N SER A 61 1.79 -8.52 1.70
CA SER A 61 2.89 -9.47 1.77
C SER A 61 3.96 -9.21 0.71
N GLY A 62 3.54 -8.97 -0.54
CA GLY A 62 4.49 -8.70 -1.63
C GLY A 62 5.35 -7.46 -1.39
N LEU A 63 4.76 -6.37 -0.90
CA LEU A 63 5.51 -5.16 -0.56
C LEU A 63 6.37 -5.34 0.70
N ALA A 64 5.89 -6.02 1.73
CA ALA A 64 6.65 -6.29 2.94
C ALA A 64 7.90 -7.13 2.63
N ASP A 65 7.77 -8.17 1.81
CA ASP A 65 8.89 -8.98 1.34
C ASP A 65 9.89 -8.16 0.53
N ALA A 66 9.42 -7.27 -0.36
CA ALA A 66 10.29 -6.37 -1.11
C ALA A 66 11.09 -5.43 -0.19
N PHE A 67 10.46 -4.83 0.82
CA PHE A 67 11.15 -3.97 1.79
C PHE A 67 12.16 -4.76 2.63
N GLN A 68 11.83 -5.97 3.06
CA GLN A 68 12.74 -6.86 3.78
C GLN A 68 13.97 -7.20 2.93
N HIS A 69 13.79 -7.55 1.66
CA HIS A 69 14.91 -7.81 0.75
C HIS A 69 15.79 -6.58 0.53
N LEU A 70 15.22 -5.40 0.39
CA LEU A 70 15.98 -4.15 0.29
C LEU A 70 16.74 -3.86 1.59
N CYS A 71 16.13 -4.07 2.75
CA CYS A 71 16.81 -3.95 4.03
C CYS A 71 17.98 -4.94 4.13
N ALA A 72 17.78 -6.20 3.81
CA ALA A 72 18.84 -7.21 3.79
C ALA A 72 19.99 -6.81 2.86
N THR A 73 19.67 -6.22 1.69
CA THR A 73 20.67 -5.70 0.74
C THR A 73 21.51 -4.59 1.37
N SER A 74 20.92 -3.71 2.18
CA SER A 74 21.64 -2.64 2.88
C SER A 74 22.65 -3.17 3.90
N HIS A 75 22.50 -4.42 4.36
CA HIS A 75 23.42 -5.07 5.30
C HIS A 75 24.64 -5.72 4.64
N LEU A 76 24.70 -5.81 3.30
CA LEU A 76 25.81 -6.45 2.58
C LEU A 76 27.08 -5.59 2.63
N LYS A 77 27.89 -5.82 3.67
CA LYS A 77 29.20 -5.17 3.82
C LYS A 77 30.11 -5.50 2.64
N GLY A 78 30.87 -4.50 2.18
CA GLY A 78 31.83 -4.65 1.09
C GLY A 78 31.23 -4.66 -0.33
N ARG A 79 29.90 -4.71 -0.51
CA ARG A 79 29.25 -4.59 -1.81
C ARG A 79 28.77 -3.18 -2.13
N LEU A 80 28.37 -2.43 -1.10
CA LEU A 80 27.89 -1.06 -1.23
C LEU A 80 28.61 -0.13 -0.25
N PRO A 81 28.94 1.10 -0.66
CA PRO A 81 29.43 2.14 0.25
C PRO A 81 28.44 2.38 1.41
N LEU A 82 28.96 2.74 2.57
CA LEU A 82 28.15 2.95 3.79
C LEU A 82 27.00 3.93 3.56
N GLU A 83 27.22 5.03 2.86
CA GLU A 83 26.20 6.05 2.61
C GLU A 83 25.07 5.52 1.72
N GLN A 84 25.38 4.68 0.73
CA GLN A 84 24.34 4.02 -0.09
C GLN A 84 23.53 3.02 0.76
N ARG A 85 24.18 2.27 1.63
CA ARG A 85 23.53 1.34 2.57
C ARG A 85 22.60 2.09 3.51
N LYS A 86 23.03 3.21 4.08
CA LYS A 86 22.19 4.08 4.91
C LYS A 86 20.99 4.64 4.12
N GLY A 87 21.23 5.08 2.88
CA GLY A 87 20.17 5.56 2.00
C GLY A 87 19.11 4.49 1.74
N ILE A 88 19.49 3.26 1.46
CA ILE A 88 18.55 2.14 1.29
C ILE A 88 17.82 1.86 2.61
N ALA A 89 18.52 1.75 3.73
CA ALA A 89 17.91 1.47 5.03
C ALA A 89 16.91 2.54 5.46
N SER A 90 17.17 3.81 5.13
CA SER A 90 16.28 4.93 5.49
C SER A 90 14.93 4.91 4.74
N VAL A 91 14.82 4.16 3.66
CA VAL A 91 13.59 4.05 2.85
C VAL A 91 13.00 2.63 2.84
N THR A 92 13.47 1.75 3.72
CA THR A 92 13.01 0.36 3.81
C THR A 92 12.61 0.00 5.24
N ALA A 93 12.02 -1.18 5.40
CA ALA A 93 11.64 -1.74 6.69
C ALA A 93 12.17 -3.18 6.80
N ASN A 94 12.27 -3.68 8.03
CA ASN A 94 12.66 -5.07 8.30
C ASN A 94 11.59 -5.80 9.11
N PRO A 95 10.48 -6.24 8.48
CA PRO A 95 9.45 -7.03 9.13
C PRO A 95 9.84 -8.50 9.31
N GLU A 96 11.13 -8.82 9.35
CA GLU A 96 11.64 -10.18 9.53
C GLU A 96 11.03 -10.83 10.78
N ASN A 97 10.62 -12.08 10.63
CA ASN A 97 9.97 -12.86 11.68
C ASN A 97 8.61 -12.32 12.16
N GLN A 98 8.01 -11.38 11.45
CA GLN A 98 6.65 -10.92 11.73
C GLN A 98 5.63 -11.75 10.94
N SER A 99 4.48 -12.02 11.57
CA SER A 99 3.35 -12.59 10.84
C SER A 99 2.71 -11.54 9.93
N TYR A 100 2.11 -11.96 8.81
CA TYR A 100 1.34 -11.05 7.98
C TYR A 100 0.16 -10.42 8.74
N ALA A 101 -0.38 -11.09 9.75
CA ALA A 101 -1.39 -10.51 10.63
C ALA A 101 -0.84 -9.29 11.40
N SER A 102 0.39 -9.38 11.93
CA SER A 102 1.06 -8.26 12.59
C SER A 102 1.32 -7.10 11.62
N ILE A 103 1.85 -7.40 10.44
CA ILE A 103 2.14 -6.40 9.40
C ILE A 103 0.86 -5.67 8.96
N ILE A 104 -0.23 -6.42 8.70
CA ILE A 104 -1.51 -5.84 8.32
C ILE A 104 -2.10 -5.00 9.46
N SER A 105 -1.98 -5.45 10.71
CA SER A 105 -2.43 -4.68 11.87
C SER A 105 -1.68 -3.36 12.02
N SER A 106 -0.35 -3.36 11.83
CA SER A 106 0.47 -2.13 11.84
C SER A 106 0.06 -1.16 10.73
N PHE A 107 -0.24 -1.68 9.53
CA PHE A 107 -0.70 -0.85 8.42
C PHE A 107 -2.07 -0.21 8.70
N ILE A 108 -3.04 -1.00 9.22
CA ILE A 108 -4.37 -0.48 9.58
C ILE A 108 -4.24 0.58 10.68
N LYS A 109 -3.47 0.29 11.75
CA LYS A 109 -3.23 1.24 12.83
C LYS A 109 -2.66 2.56 12.31
N PHE A 110 -1.63 2.50 11.45
CA PHE A 110 -1.04 3.70 10.86
C PHE A 110 -2.06 4.49 10.04
N ALA A 111 -2.89 3.82 9.24
CA ALA A 111 -3.94 4.44 8.46
C ALA A 111 -5.01 5.12 9.34
N ASP A 112 -5.40 4.49 10.45
CA ASP A 112 -6.37 5.03 11.40
C ASP A 112 -5.83 6.26 12.14
N GLU A 113 -4.53 6.29 12.43
CA GLU A 113 -3.83 7.41 13.07
C GLU A 113 -3.54 8.57 12.11
N ASN A 114 -3.57 8.33 10.79
CA ASN A 114 -3.21 9.30 9.75
C ASN A 114 -4.25 9.35 8.61
N PRO A 115 -5.53 9.61 8.89
CA PRO A 115 -6.59 9.56 7.87
C PRO A 115 -6.36 10.54 6.72
N ASP A 116 -5.78 11.70 6.99
CA ASP A 116 -5.51 12.74 5.97
C ASP A 116 -4.47 12.30 4.92
N LEU A 117 -3.67 11.26 5.22
CA LEU A 117 -2.68 10.74 4.27
C LEU A 117 -3.30 9.78 3.24
N LEU A 118 -4.49 9.24 3.50
CA LEU A 118 -5.11 8.24 2.63
C LEU A 118 -5.43 8.79 1.24
N ASP A 119 -5.86 10.05 1.16
CA ASP A 119 -6.24 10.71 -0.09
C ASP A 119 -5.05 11.15 -0.94
N ILE A 120 -3.92 11.46 -0.30
CA ILE A 120 -2.80 12.15 -0.95
C ILE A 120 -1.54 11.28 -1.07
N THR A 121 -1.50 10.13 -0.39
CA THR A 121 -0.30 9.27 -0.36
C THR A 121 -0.56 7.98 -1.12
N PRO A 122 0.24 7.64 -2.14
CA PRO A 122 0.16 6.33 -2.79
C PRO A 122 0.32 5.19 -1.78
N THR A 123 -0.48 4.14 -1.93
CA THR A 123 -0.51 2.99 -1.00
C THR A 123 0.88 2.41 -0.67
N PRO A 124 1.81 2.23 -1.64
CA PRO A 124 3.15 1.71 -1.31
C PRO A 124 3.92 2.60 -0.33
N LEU A 125 3.80 3.93 -0.46
CA LEU A 125 4.46 4.88 0.45
C LEU A 125 3.80 4.91 1.83
N LEU A 126 2.47 4.76 1.88
CA LEU A 126 1.74 4.65 3.13
C LEU A 126 2.18 3.41 3.90
N LEU A 127 2.23 2.25 3.23
CA LEU A 127 2.72 1.00 3.82
C LEU A 127 4.19 1.12 4.25
N GLN A 128 5.04 1.70 3.42
CA GLN A 128 6.44 1.94 3.76
C GLN A 128 6.57 2.70 5.08
N ARG A 129 5.84 3.81 5.25
CA ARG A 129 5.87 4.61 6.48
C ARG A 129 5.37 3.82 7.69
N ALA A 130 4.27 3.09 7.54
CA ALA A 130 3.72 2.23 8.59
C ALA A 130 4.75 1.18 9.05
N LEU A 131 5.39 0.51 8.10
CA LEU A 131 6.39 -0.51 8.42
C LEU A 131 7.70 0.06 8.97
N GLN A 132 8.13 1.23 8.50
CA GLN A 132 9.32 1.90 9.05
C GLN A 132 9.13 2.33 10.51
N GLN A 133 7.92 2.72 10.87
CA GLN A 133 7.61 3.11 12.24
C GLN A 133 7.68 1.92 13.21
N GLU A 134 7.19 0.76 12.82
CA GLU A 134 7.12 -0.44 13.68
C GLU A 134 8.34 -1.35 13.50
N PHE A 135 8.91 -1.43 12.31
CA PHE A 135 9.97 -2.37 11.93
C PHE A 135 11.10 -1.65 11.18
N PRO A 136 11.81 -0.69 11.79
CA PRO A 136 12.84 0.07 11.09
C PRO A 136 13.99 -0.83 10.62
N CYS A 137 14.52 -0.54 9.43
CA CYS A 137 15.72 -1.17 8.93
C CYS A 137 16.96 -0.51 9.55
N ASN A 138 17.58 -1.18 10.51
CA ASN A 138 18.74 -0.66 11.23
C ASN A 138 20.05 -1.28 10.69
N ILE A 139 20.95 -0.45 10.19
CA ILE A 139 22.30 -0.91 9.82
C ILE A 139 23.13 -1.09 11.10
N PRO A 140 23.77 -2.26 11.30
CA PRO A 140 24.69 -2.45 12.41
C PRO A 140 25.82 -1.41 12.38
N LYS A 141 26.15 -0.84 13.54
CA LYS A 141 27.32 0.04 13.69
C LYS A 141 28.57 -0.75 13.32
N GLU A 142 29.44 -0.14 12.55
CA GLU A 142 30.76 -0.70 12.21
C GLU A 142 31.73 -0.57 13.38
#